data_8e2ddc8484236ae33d500b02d2329e97
#
_entry.id   8e2ddc8484236ae33d500b02d2329e97
#
_cell.length_a   1.000
_cell.length_b   1.000
_cell.length_c   1.000
_cell.angle_alpha   90.00
_cell.angle_beta   90.00
_cell.angle_gamma   90.00
#
_symmetry.space_group_name_H-M   'P 1'
#
loop_
_entity.id
_entity.type
_entity.pdbx_description
1 polymer ?
#
loop_
_entity_poly.entity_id
_entity_poly.type
_entity_poly.pdbx_seq_one_letter_code
_entity_poly.pdbx_strand_id
1 'polypeptide(L)'
;MVEFAGWSMPVQYTSIIDEHQATRNACGITDISHMARLRFEGPGAEEFLAGLVTRRVGDLRLGQIRYSLVTNEQGGILDDVLVGYYHNEYGQPFYVMVVNAGNRDKIKRWVAAHLPPERAEALGQEVIWADLTRLWAMFAIQGPRSVE
;
A
#
# COMPACT_ATOMS: atom_id res chain seq x y z
N MET A 1 8.22 22.18 9.08
CA MET A 1 7.65 21.57 7.86
C MET A 1 8.76 21.42 6.84
N VAL A 2 8.85 20.26 6.20
CA VAL A 2 9.78 19.96 5.10
C VAL A 2 9.00 19.36 3.92
N GLU A 3 9.53 19.55 2.73
CA GLU A 3 9.00 18.89 1.54
C GLU A 3 9.52 17.44 1.47
N PHE A 4 8.62 16.50 1.25
CA PHE A 4 8.95 15.08 1.05
C PHE A 4 8.01 14.46 0.03
N ALA A 5 8.53 14.07 -1.11
CA ALA A 5 7.79 13.42 -2.21
C ALA A 5 6.49 14.18 -2.62
N GLY A 6 6.56 15.52 -2.68
CA GLY A 6 5.43 16.39 -3.01
C GLY A 6 4.45 16.65 -1.85
N TRP A 7 4.83 16.29 -0.62
CA TRP A 7 4.05 16.53 0.60
C TRP A 7 4.78 17.49 1.53
N SER A 8 4.05 18.40 2.17
CA SER A 8 4.58 19.24 3.24
C SER A 8 4.39 18.51 4.57
N MET A 9 5.49 18.05 5.17
CA MET A 9 5.45 17.18 6.35
C MET A 9 6.13 17.85 7.55
N PRO A 10 5.60 17.70 8.78
CA PRO A 10 6.29 18.14 10.00
C PRO A 10 7.49 17.23 10.26
N VAL A 11 8.61 17.82 10.67
CA VAL A 11 9.78 17.08 11.15
C VAL A 11 9.55 16.60 12.59
N GLN A 12 8.86 17.40 13.39
CA GLN A 12 8.51 17.15 14.78
C GLN A 12 7.31 18.01 15.17
N TYR A 13 6.59 17.61 16.19
CA TYR A 13 5.51 18.39 16.82
C TYR A 13 5.97 19.06 18.11
N THR A 14 6.72 18.35 18.94
CA THR A 14 7.33 18.84 20.18
C THR A 14 8.84 18.75 20.11
N SER A 15 9.39 17.56 20.30
CA SER A 15 10.81 17.26 20.06
C SER A 15 10.96 15.84 19.53
N ILE A 16 11.94 15.63 18.66
CA ILE A 16 12.22 14.31 18.07
C ILE A 16 12.47 13.26 19.18
N ILE A 17 13.22 13.66 20.24
CA ILE A 17 13.58 12.74 21.34
C ILE A 17 12.34 12.37 22.16
N ASP A 18 11.50 13.34 22.53
CA ASP A 18 10.32 13.09 23.35
C ASP A 18 9.28 12.25 22.60
N GLU A 19 9.05 12.55 21.32
CA GLU A 19 8.14 11.79 20.45
C GLU A 19 8.64 10.33 20.24
N HIS A 20 9.95 10.15 20.06
CA HIS A 20 10.57 8.83 20.00
C HIS A 20 10.39 8.07 21.32
N GLN A 21 10.68 8.70 22.46
CA GLN A 21 10.54 8.07 23.77
C GLN A 21 9.08 7.72 24.09
N ALA A 22 8.13 8.59 23.74
CA ALA A 22 6.70 8.31 23.88
C ALA A 22 6.30 7.05 23.10
N THR A 23 6.74 6.93 21.83
CA THR A 23 6.48 5.74 21.00
C THR A 23 7.16 4.51 21.56
N ARG A 24 8.41 4.60 22.05
CA ARG A 24 9.17 3.45 22.58
C ARG A 24 8.62 2.94 23.92
N ASN A 25 8.09 3.81 24.76
CA ASN A 25 7.66 3.48 26.12
C ASN A 25 6.13 3.30 26.25
N ALA A 26 5.35 3.83 25.32
CA ALA A 26 3.89 3.77 25.34
C ALA A 26 3.31 3.51 23.95
N CYS A 27 2.82 4.56 23.30
CA CYS A 27 2.20 4.46 21.98
C CYS A 27 2.39 5.79 21.23
N GLY A 28 2.66 5.71 19.93
CA GLY A 28 2.68 6.85 19.02
C GLY A 28 1.74 6.62 17.85
N ILE A 29 1.06 7.67 17.40
CA ILE A 29 0.33 7.73 16.15
C ILE A 29 1.12 8.58 15.15
N THR A 30 1.34 8.04 13.96
CA THR A 30 2.09 8.72 12.89
C THR A 30 1.22 8.83 11.66
N ASP A 31 1.06 10.04 11.12
CA ASP A 31 0.43 10.24 9.83
C ASP A 31 1.40 9.79 8.71
N ILE A 32 1.00 8.73 8.01
CA ILE A 32 1.72 8.16 6.88
C ILE A 32 0.92 8.30 5.58
N SER A 33 0.03 9.29 5.49
CA SER A 33 -0.83 9.54 4.33
C SER A 33 -0.07 9.91 3.06
N HIS A 34 1.21 10.21 3.15
CA HIS A 34 2.10 10.42 2.00
C HIS A 34 2.40 9.13 1.23
N MET A 35 2.35 7.97 1.86
CA MET A 35 2.48 6.68 1.17
C MET A 35 1.30 6.45 0.25
N ALA A 36 1.53 5.89 -0.95
CA ALA A 36 0.44 5.64 -1.88
C ALA A 36 -0.42 4.45 -1.46
N ARG A 37 -1.72 4.52 -1.74
CA ARG A 37 -2.70 3.45 -1.53
C ARG A 37 -3.38 3.13 -2.86
N LEU A 38 -2.94 2.04 -3.48
CA LEU A 38 -3.52 1.55 -4.71
C LEU A 38 -4.50 0.42 -4.36
N ARG A 39 -5.78 0.62 -4.66
CA ARG A 39 -6.83 -0.38 -4.46
C ARG A 39 -7.00 -1.20 -5.73
N PHE A 40 -7.19 -2.51 -5.56
CA PHE A 40 -7.48 -3.47 -6.63
C PHE A 40 -8.70 -4.29 -6.25
N GLU A 41 -9.62 -4.45 -7.19
CA GLU A 41 -10.86 -5.21 -7.00
C GLU A 41 -11.29 -5.89 -8.29
N GLY A 42 -12.28 -6.77 -8.19
CA GLY A 42 -12.75 -7.59 -9.29
C GLY A 42 -12.17 -9.02 -9.26
N PRO A 43 -12.77 -9.91 -10.05
CA PRO A 43 -12.44 -11.35 -10.02
C PRO A 43 -10.97 -11.66 -10.36
N GLY A 44 -10.33 -10.83 -11.19
CA GLY A 44 -8.93 -10.99 -11.59
C GLY A 44 -7.91 -10.33 -10.68
N ALA A 45 -8.32 -9.60 -9.63
CA ALA A 45 -7.42 -8.79 -8.81
C ALA A 45 -6.34 -9.63 -8.10
N GLU A 46 -6.69 -10.81 -7.61
CA GLU A 46 -5.76 -11.73 -6.96
C GLU A 46 -4.66 -12.21 -7.91
N GLU A 47 -5.07 -12.73 -9.07
CA GLU A 47 -4.15 -13.26 -10.07
C GLU A 47 -3.24 -12.16 -10.64
N PHE A 48 -3.82 -10.98 -10.90
CA PHE A 48 -3.04 -9.82 -11.33
C PHE A 48 -1.97 -9.44 -10.32
N LEU A 49 -2.34 -9.31 -9.05
CA LEU A 49 -1.39 -9.00 -7.98
C LEU A 49 -0.35 -10.11 -7.77
N ALA A 50 -0.75 -11.39 -7.87
CA ALA A 50 0.18 -12.52 -7.77
C ALA A 50 1.25 -12.50 -8.88
N GLY A 51 0.92 -11.96 -10.05
CA GLY A 51 1.89 -11.74 -11.14
C GLY A 51 2.75 -10.47 -10.97
N LEU A 52 2.32 -9.54 -10.11
CA LEU A 52 2.99 -8.23 -9.96
C LEU A 52 3.97 -8.20 -8.78
N VAL A 53 3.71 -8.97 -7.72
CA VAL A 53 4.49 -8.96 -6.48
C VAL A 53 5.15 -10.32 -6.20
N THR A 54 6.26 -10.28 -5.47
CA THR A 54 7.09 -11.49 -5.23
C THR A 54 6.53 -12.45 -4.19
N ARG A 55 5.56 -12.01 -3.37
CA ARG A 55 4.94 -12.85 -2.34
C ARG A 55 3.51 -13.21 -2.74
N ARG A 56 3.10 -14.44 -2.39
CA ARG A 56 1.74 -14.93 -2.62
C ARG A 56 0.71 -14.02 -1.92
N VAL A 57 -0.38 -13.68 -2.61
CA VAL A 57 -1.47 -12.83 -2.07
C VAL A 57 -2.77 -13.61 -1.87
N GLY A 58 -2.99 -14.70 -2.59
CA GLY A 58 -4.22 -15.49 -2.55
C GLY A 58 -4.46 -16.29 -1.26
N ASP A 59 -3.47 -16.39 -0.37
CA ASP A 59 -3.60 -17.00 0.95
C ASP A 59 -3.73 -15.97 2.08
N LEU A 60 -3.91 -14.69 1.75
CA LEU A 60 -4.15 -13.64 2.74
C LEU A 60 -5.54 -13.81 3.37
N ARG A 61 -5.61 -13.73 4.69
CA ARG A 61 -6.86 -13.68 5.44
C ARG A 61 -7.38 -12.24 5.49
N LEU A 62 -8.68 -12.09 5.69
CA LEU A 62 -9.30 -10.78 5.90
C LEU A 62 -8.57 -9.96 6.97
N GLY A 63 -8.18 -8.73 6.63
CA GLY A 63 -7.40 -7.84 7.48
C GLY A 63 -5.90 -8.15 7.54
N GLN A 64 -5.43 -9.23 6.93
CA GLN A 64 -4.02 -9.56 6.91
C GLN A 64 -3.28 -8.69 5.89
N ILE A 65 -2.07 -8.26 6.27
CA ILE A 65 -1.15 -7.49 5.43
C ILE A 65 0.14 -8.29 5.25
N ARG A 66 0.69 -8.25 4.05
CA ARG A 66 1.95 -8.93 3.71
C ARG A 66 2.93 -7.98 3.04
N TYR A 67 4.14 -7.94 3.56
CA TYR A 67 5.28 -7.29 2.92
C TYR A 67 5.69 -8.06 1.66
N SER A 68 5.94 -7.35 0.57
CA SER A 68 6.34 -7.91 -0.70
C SER A 68 7.23 -6.95 -1.50
N LEU A 69 7.75 -7.40 -2.62
CA LEU A 69 8.51 -6.56 -3.56
C LEU A 69 7.78 -6.51 -4.89
N VAL A 70 7.82 -5.36 -5.54
CA VAL A 70 7.53 -5.22 -6.96
C VAL A 70 8.87 -5.22 -7.70
N THR A 71 9.05 -6.10 -8.67
CA THR A 71 10.28 -6.22 -9.45
C THR A 71 10.03 -5.97 -10.93
N ASN A 72 11.06 -5.58 -11.65
CA ASN A 72 11.04 -5.60 -13.11
C ASN A 72 11.31 -7.03 -13.64
N GLU A 73 11.24 -7.21 -14.96
CA GLU A 73 11.42 -8.50 -15.63
C GLU A 73 12.83 -9.09 -15.44
N GLN A 74 13.83 -8.26 -15.12
CA GLN A 74 15.21 -8.66 -14.85
C GLN A 74 15.44 -8.96 -13.35
N GLY A 75 14.39 -8.91 -12.52
CA GLY A 75 14.48 -9.13 -11.08
C GLY A 75 14.96 -7.92 -10.27
N GLY A 76 15.16 -6.77 -10.91
CA GLY A 76 15.49 -5.51 -10.21
C GLY A 76 14.30 -4.99 -9.40
N ILE A 77 14.54 -4.61 -8.14
CA ILE A 77 13.50 -4.11 -7.24
C ILE A 77 13.07 -2.72 -7.67
N LEU A 78 11.77 -2.56 -7.94
CA LEU A 78 11.14 -1.27 -8.22
C LEU A 78 10.66 -0.59 -6.95
N ASP A 79 10.06 -1.36 -6.04
CA ASP A 79 9.61 -0.90 -4.72
C ASP A 79 9.43 -2.07 -3.75
N ASP A 80 9.48 -1.78 -2.45
CA ASP A 80 8.98 -2.64 -1.40
C ASP A 80 7.61 -2.16 -0.97
N VAL A 81 6.65 -3.08 -0.89
CA VAL A 81 5.24 -2.75 -0.74
C VAL A 81 4.58 -3.59 0.35
N LEU A 82 3.46 -3.09 0.87
CA LEU A 82 2.57 -3.88 1.72
C LEU A 82 1.29 -4.18 0.93
N VAL A 83 0.87 -5.44 0.88
CA VAL A 83 -0.40 -5.84 0.26
C VAL A 83 -1.33 -6.37 1.34
N GLY A 84 -2.46 -5.70 1.51
CA GLY A 84 -3.51 -6.06 2.46
C GLY A 84 -4.77 -6.56 1.75
N TYR A 85 -5.49 -7.48 2.39
CA TYR A 85 -6.74 -8.05 1.91
C TYR A 85 -7.90 -7.62 2.79
N TYR A 86 -8.96 -7.09 2.18
CA TYR A 86 -10.10 -6.49 2.87
C TYR A 86 -11.42 -6.82 2.18
N HIS A 87 -12.54 -6.57 2.88
CA HIS A 87 -13.88 -6.54 2.32
C HIS A 87 -14.48 -5.14 2.44
N ASN A 88 -15.24 -4.72 1.44
CA ASN A 88 -16.03 -3.49 1.51
C ASN A 88 -17.30 -3.73 2.36
N GLU A 89 -18.12 -2.69 2.52
CA GLU A 89 -19.39 -2.73 3.29
C GLU A 89 -20.42 -3.74 2.74
N TYR A 90 -20.27 -4.16 1.49
CA TYR A 90 -21.11 -5.17 0.83
C TYR A 90 -20.52 -6.59 0.89
N GLY A 91 -19.41 -6.78 1.62
CA GLY A 91 -18.72 -8.07 1.72
C GLY A 91 -17.88 -8.43 0.50
N GLN A 92 -17.71 -7.52 -0.46
CA GLN A 92 -16.91 -7.79 -1.67
C GLN A 92 -15.42 -7.64 -1.37
N PRO A 93 -14.58 -8.57 -1.83
CA PRO A 93 -13.15 -8.54 -1.58
C PRO A 93 -12.44 -7.45 -2.38
N PHE A 94 -11.42 -6.86 -1.77
CA PHE A 94 -10.47 -5.97 -2.44
C PHE A 94 -9.10 -6.05 -1.77
N TYR A 95 -8.09 -5.63 -2.52
CA TYR A 95 -6.72 -5.52 -2.04
C TYR A 95 -6.29 -4.05 -2.00
N VAL A 96 -5.41 -3.73 -1.04
CA VAL A 96 -4.74 -2.42 -1.00
C VAL A 96 -3.24 -2.66 -1.04
N MET A 97 -2.58 -2.10 -2.02
CA MET A 97 -1.13 -2.04 -2.10
C MET A 97 -0.66 -0.68 -1.58
N VAL A 98 0.12 -0.70 -0.49
CA VAL A 98 0.78 0.49 0.04
C VAL A 98 2.16 0.59 -0.59
N VAL A 99 2.44 1.74 -1.20
CA VAL A 99 3.63 2.00 -2.00
C VAL A 99 4.39 3.19 -1.42
N ASN A 100 5.72 3.16 -1.43
CA ASN A 100 6.54 4.27 -0.95
C ASN A 100 6.26 5.55 -1.74
N ALA A 101 6.18 6.69 -1.03
CA ALA A 101 5.76 7.97 -1.60
C ALA A 101 6.59 8.38 -2.83
N GLY A 102 7.92 8.24 -2.76
CA GLY A 102 8.83 8.55 -3.87
C GLY A 102 8.69 7.62 -5.08
N ASN A 103 8.09 6.45 -4.92
CA ASN A 103 7.91 5.45 -5.97
C ASN A 103 6.47 5.43 -6.55
N ARG A 104 5.55 6.23 -5.99
CA ARG A 104 4.12 6.24 -6.37
C ARG A 104 3.90 6.27 -7.87
N ASP A 105 4.45 7.26 -8.57
CA ASP A 105 4.21 7.42 -10.00
C ASP A 105 4.90 6.33 -10.84
N LYS A 106 6.05 5.84 -10.40
CA LYS A 106 6.74 4.72 -11.01
C LYS A 106 5.89 3.44 -10.94
N ILE A 107 5.38 3.11 -9.76
CA ILE A 107 4.55 1.92 -9.56
C ILE A 107 3.20 2.04 -10.26
N LYS A 108 2.58 3.21 -10.27
CA LYS A 108 1.34 3.45 -11.05
C LYS A 108 1.54 3.18 -12.53
N ARG A 109 2.63 3.67 -13.12
CA ARG A 109 2.95 3.38 -14.52
C ARG A 109 3.22 1.89 -14.76
N TRP A 110 3.89 1.23 -13.81
CA TRP A 110 4.15 -0.21 -13.87
C TRP A 110 2.85 -1.03 -13.83
N VAL A 111 1.95 -0.72 -12.91
CA VAL A 111 0.61 -1.32 -12.82
C VAL A 111 -0.15 -1.14 -14.12
N ALA A 112 -0.24 0.09 -14.65
CA ALA A 112 -0.96 0.38 -15.88
C ALA A 112 -0.37 -0.34 -17.10
N ALA A 113 0.96 -0.51 -17.16
CA ALA A 113 1.61 -1.23 -18.25
C ALA A 113 1.36 -2.76 -18.22
N HIS A 114 1.09 -3.32 -17.03
CA HIS A 114 0.84 -4.75 -16.86
C HIS A 114 -0.65 -5.11 -16.91
N LEU A 115 -1.53 -4.13 -16.90
CA LEU A 115 -2.98 -4.31 -17.04
C LEU A 115 -3.50 -3.51 -18.26
N PRO A 116 -3.06 -3.83 -19.49
CA PRO A 116 -3.69 -3.25 -20.68
C PRO A 116 -5.11 -3.80 -20.82
N PRO A 117 -6.03 -3.06 -21.45
CA PRO A 117 -7.43 -3.48 -21.66
C PRO A 117 -7.55 -4.87 -22.28
N GLU A 118 -6.70 -5.19 -23.26
CA GLU A 118 -6.68 -6.47 -23.96
C GLU A 118 -6.31 -7.66 -23.06
N ARG A 119 -5.51 -7.42 -22.02
CA ARG A 119 -5.11 -8.47 -21.07
C ARG A 119 -6.20 -8.73 -20.03
N ALA A 120 -6.98 -7.71 -19.65
CA ALA A 120 -8.16 -7.88 -18.81
C ALA A 120 -9.23 -8.72 -19.49
N GLU A 121 -9.48 -8.50 -20.80
CA GLU A 121 -10.38 -9.32 -21.60
C GLU A 121 -9.86 -10.75 -21.80
N ALA A 122 -8.57 -10.95 -22.03
CA ALA A 122 -7.96 -12.27 -22.24
C ALA A 122 -8.01 -13.16 -21.01
N LEU A 123 -7.98 -12.58 -19.80
CA LEU A 123 -8.12 -13.32 -18.54
C LEU A 123 -9.59 -13.64 -18.23
N GLY A 124 -10.56 -13.11 -19.01
CA GLY A 124 -12.00 -13.27 -18.73
C GLY A 124 -12.40 -12.75 -17.35
N GLN A 125 -11.57 -11.91 -16.76
CA GLN A 125 -11.71 -11.45 -15.38
C GLN A 125 -11.45 -9.94 -15.32
N GLU A 126 -12.44 -9.21 -14.87
CA GLU A 126 -12.32 -7.76 -14.69
C GLU A 126 -11.38 -7.45 -13.52
N VAL A 127 -10.41 -6.58 -13.75
CA VAL A 127 -9.56 -5.98 -12.71
C VAL A 127 -9.74 -4.48 -12.75
N ILE A 128 -10.26 -3.94 -11.67
CA ILE A 128 -10.40 -2.51 -11.47
C ILE A 128 -9.33 -2.06 -10.47
N TRP A 129 -8.62 -0.98 -10.77
CA TRP A 129 -7.71 -0.40 -9.81
C TRP A 129 -7.85 1.12 -9.73
N ALA A 130 -7.57 1.68 -8.55
CA ALA A 130 -7.66 3.10 -8.29
C ALA A 130 -6.57 3.56 -7.32
N ASP A 131 -6.09 4.78 -7.52
CA ASP A 131 -5.19 5.46 -6.59
C ASP A 131 -6.00 6.27 -5.58
N LEU A 132 -6.10 5.77 -4.37
CA LEU A 132 -6.87 6.38 -3.27
C LEU A 132 -6.02 7.27 -2.35
N THR A 133 -4.78 7.56 -2.71
CA THR A 133 -3.81 8.29 -1.88
C THR A 133 -4.33 9.63 -1.37
N ARG A 134 -5.09 10.36 -2.18
CA ARG A 134 -5.64 11.66 -1.79
C ARG A 134 -7.07 11.59 -1.23
N LEU A 135 -7.69 10.42 -1.23
CA LEU A 135 -9.05 10.20 -0.75
C LEU A 135 -9.07 9.57 0.66
N TRP A 136 -8.04 8.80 1.00
CA TRP A 136 -7.93 8.11 2.27
C TRP A 136 -6.75 8.64 3.07
N ALA A 137 -6.95 8.97 4.33
CA ALA A 137 -5.85 9.14 5.28
C ALA A 137 -5.32 7.76 5.71
N MET A 138 -4.05 7.72 6.12
CA MET A 138 -3.45 6.51 6.65
C MET A 138 -2.59 6.84 7.86
N PHE A 139 -2.83 6.13 8.95
CA PHE A 139 -2.11 6.30 10.20
C PHE A 139 -1.43 5.00 10.61
N ALA A 140 -0.24 5.10 11.18
CA ALA A 140 0.43 4.01 11.86
C ALA A 140 0.36 4.24 13.37
N ILE A 141 -0.17 3.25 14.09
CA ILE A 141 -0.19 3.22 15.55
C ILE A 141 0.89 2.23 15.99
N GLN A 142 1.91 2.71 16.70
CA GLN A 142 3.08 1.92 17.05
C GLN A 142 3.51 2.14 18.49
N GLY A 143 4.09 1.10 19.09
CA GLY A 143 4.59 1.12 20.46
C GLY A 143 4.12 -0.10 21.27
N PRO A 144 4.68 -0.32 22.47
CA PRO A 144 4.34 -1.49 23.30
C PRO A 144 2.87 -1.51 23.75
N ARG A 145 2.19 -0.36 23.76
CA ARG A 145 0.77 -0.22 24.12
C ARG A 145 -0.17 0.06 22.94
N SER A 146 0.27 -0.20 21.71
CA SER A 146 -0.50 0.11 20.50
C SER A 146 -1.75 -0.75 20.30
N VAL A 147 -1.90 -1.83 21.06
CA VAL A 147 -3.06 -2.75 21.03
C VAL A 147 -3.99 -2.61 22.24
N GLU A 148 -3.70 -1.69 23.16
CA GLU A 148 -4.56 -1.34 24.29
C GLU A 148 -5.61 -0.29 23.88
#